data_e92ff808426f8dcf1cdd8d8e106c123b
#
_entry.id   e92ff808426f8dcf1cdd8d8e106c123b
#
_cell.length_a   1.000
_cell.length_b   1.000
_cell.length_c   1.000
_cell.angle_alpha   90.00
_cell.angle_beta   90.00
_cell.angle_gamma   90.00
#
_symmetry.space_group_name_H-M   'P 1'
#
loop_
_entity.id
_entity.type
_entity.pdbx_description
1 polymer ?
#
loop_
_entity_poly.entity_id
_entity_poly.type
_entity_poly.pdbx_seq_one_letter_code
_entity_poly.pdbx_strand_id
1 'polypeptide(L)'
;MTVYTLNNPHLRMRVSTQGACVLGLEDEQGRPLLRDTNPDASCNPGQWHPGESALFPMVPLANRVAGNCFELWGEEHRLPESPVDPDFFLHGDGWLLPWQRVAGSASSVTLLLNSQCGPFHYLAEIDYRLQGGSLLARISLTHLGEAPCLYGAGFHPFFWRDEQTKIRFLASGVWQEGPDHLPSNWSSRLAPHLDFRQWQHPQGWLNHCYSGWHGTAELEHPARRQRLKVASDAPFLMLYQPDETSGFVCLEPQSHAANAHHMTGHPGLRLLQRGDTMSIAMTITLMSEPTTLVSHS
;
A
#
# COMPACT_ATOMS: atom_id res chain seq x y z
N MET A 1 1.54 0.92 22.15
CA MET A 1 0.73 0.54 20.98
C MET A 1 -0.71 0.31 21.45
N THR A 2 -1.71 0.88 20.77
CA THR A 2 -3.14 0.64 21.01
C THR A 2 -3.75 0.02 19.76
N VAL A 3 -4.58 -1.01 19.94
CA VAL A 3 -5.27 -1.69 18.84
C VAL A 3 -6.76 -1.40 18.92
N TYR A 4 -7.35 -0.98 17.81
CA TYR A 4 -8.79 -0.78 17.63
C TYR A 4 -9.37 -1.87 16.77
N THR A 5 -10.51 -2.43 17.16
CA THR A 5 -11.27 -3.37 16.34
C THR A 5 -12.45 -2.63 15.72
N LEU A 6 -12.52 -2.64 14.40
CA LEU A 6 -13.65 -2.13 13.63
C LEU A 6 -14.48 -3.30 13.11
N ASN A 7 -15.79 -3.16 13.15
CA ASN A 7 -16.73 -4.19 12.71
C ASN A 7 -17.90 -3.58 11.95
N ASN A 8 -18.39 -4.34 10.99
CA ASN A 8 -19.72 -4.22 10.42
C ASN A 8 -20.27 -5.63 10.13
N PRO A 9 -21.48 -5.83 9.59
CA PRO A 9 -22.03 -7.17 9.34
C PRO A 9 -21.22 -8.04 8.38
N HIS A 10 -20.31 -7.48 7.58
CA HIS A 10 -19.59 -8.17 6.50
C HIS A 10 -18.10 -8.34 6.77
N LEU A 11 -17.51 -7.41 7.52
CA LEU A 11 -16.06 -7.33 7.71
C LEU A 11 -15.69 -7.03 9.15
N ARG A 12 -14.54 -7.58 9.55
CA ARG A 12 -13.85 -7.23 10.79
C ARG A 12 -12.42 -6.82 10.48
N MET A 13 -11.95 -5.74 11.12
CA MET A 13 -10.61 -5.21 10.92
C MET A 13 -9.97 -4.82 12.25
N ARG A 14 -8.67 -5.07 12.40
CA ARG A 14 -7.88 -4.62 13.55
C ARG A 14 -6.86 -3.59 13.08
N VAL A 15 -6.80 -2.44 13.76
CA VAL A 15 -5.92 -1.31 13.41
C VAL A 15 -5.07 -0.94 14.61
N SER A 16 -3.76 -0.84 14.41
CA SER A 16 -2.78 -0.39 15.40
C SER A 16 -2.53 1.11 15.28
N THR A 17 -2.31 1.79 16.40
CA THR A 17 -1.77 3.16 16.38
C THR A 17 -0.29 3.20 16.00
N GLN A 18 0.45 2.11 16.12
CA GLN A 18 1.82 2.03 15.62
C GLN A 18 1.78 1.88 14.10
N GLY A 19 2.34 2.86 13.39
CA GLY A 19 2.38 2.91 11.95
C GLY A 19 1.02 3.08 11.27
N ALA A 20 -0.07 3.32 12.02
CA ALA A 20 -1.45 3.24 11.52
C ALA A 20 -1.74 1.93 10.77
N CYS A 21 -1.06 0.86 11.16
CA CYS A 21 -1.09 -0.42 10.46
C CYS A 21 -2.41 -1.16 10.69
N VAL A 22 -2.96 -1.78 9.64
CA VAL A 22 -3.98 -2.82 9.75
C VAL A 22 -3.30 -4.13 10.11
N LEU A 23 -3.77 -4.81 11.14
CA LEU A 23 -3.22 -6.08 11.61
C LEU A 23 -3.93 -7.29 11.02
N GLY A 24 -5.12 -7.09 10.50
CA GLY A 24 -5.93 -8.09 9.82
C GLY A 24 -7.23 -7.50 9.31
N LEU A 25 -7.69 -8.04 8.19
CA LEU A 25 -9.00 -7.78 7.61
C LEU A 25 -9.60 -9.12 7.22
N GLU A 26 -10.75 -9.46 7.80
CA GLU A 26 -11.44 -10.73 7.60
C GLU A 26 -12.91 -10.51 7.25
N ASP A 27 -13.51 -11.49 6.58
CA ASP A 27 -14.94 -11.51 6.29
C ASP A 27 -15.77 -11.98 7.50
N GLU A 28 -17.09 -12.04 7.35
CA GLU A 28 -18.05 -12.48 8.37
C GLU A 28 -17.85 -13.94 8.85
N GLN A 29 -17.12 -14.73 8.06
CA GLN A 29 -16.79 -16.14 8.35
C GLN A 29 -15.41 -16.27 9.01
N GLY A 30 -14.71 -15.15 9.28
CA GLY A 30 -13.36 -15.13 9.83
C GLY A 30 -12.28 -15.52 8.82
N ARG A 31 -12.57 -15.50 7.51
CA ARG A 31 -11.58 -15.80 6.47
C ARG A 31 -10.76 -14.54 6.17
N PRO A 32 -9.43 -14.62 6.23
CA PRO A 32 -8.59 -13.46 5.98
C PRO A 32 -8.66 -13.02 4.51
N LEU A 33 -8.87 -11.72 4.29
CA LEU A 33 -8.75 -11.04 2.99
C LEU A 33 -7.32 -10.50 2.79
N LEU A 34 -6.75 -10.00 3.87
CA LEU A 34 -5.33 -9.65 3.98
C LEU A 34 -4.66 -10.66 4.93
N ARG A 35 -3.33 -10.79 4.87
CA ARG A 35 -2.63 -11.63 5.85
C ARG A 35 -3.04 -11.20 7.26
N ASP A 36 -3.10 -12.14 8.16
CA ASP A 36 -3.43 -11.87 9.55
C ASP A 36 -2.16 -11.84 10.40
N THR A 37 -2.05 -10.83 11.23
CA THR A 37 -0.92 -10.63 12.13
C THR A 37 -1.42 -10.47 13.55
N ASN A 38 -0.87 -11.27 14.45
CA ASN A 38 -1.11 -11.12 15.88
C ASN A 38 0.19 -10.66 16.57
N PRO A 39 0.31 -9.36 16.91
CA PRO A 39 1.49 -8.83 17.59
C PRO A 39 1.77 -9.48 18.95
N ASP A 40 0.72 -10.01 19.61
CA ASP A 40 0.85 -10.68 20.91
C ASP A 40 1.34 -12.13 20.78
N ALA A 41 1.18 -12.74 19.59
CA ALA A 41 1.68 -14.09 19.30
C ALA A 41 3.15 -14.08 18.84
N SER A 42 3.73 -12.90 18.51
CA SER A 42 5.17 -12.78 18.30
C SER A 42 5.90 -13.10 19.62
N CYS A 43 6.87 -14.01 19.55
CA CYS A 43 7.56 -14.58 20.72
C CYS A 43 8.29 -13.57 21.63
N ASN A 44 8.29 -12.29 21.27
CA ASN A 44 8.88 -11.20 22.06
C ASN A 44 7.99 -9.95 21.94
N PRO A 45 7.21 -9.60 22.99
CA PRO A 45 6.55 -8.29 23.06
C PRO A 45 7.63 -7.19 22.94
N GLY A 46 7.55 -6.37 21.90
CA GLY A 46 8.55 -5.33 21.60
C GLY A 46 9.42 -5.58 20.39
N GLN A 47 9.36 -6.76 19.76
CA GLN A 47 10.05 -7.08 18.51
C GLN A 47 9.11 -7.10 17.27
N TRP A 48 7.81 -6.81 17.44
CA TRP A 48 6.91 -6.72 16.30
C TRP A 48 7.30 -5.57 15.37
N HIS A 49 7.42 -5.89 14.10
CA HIS A 49 7.79 -4.95 13.05
C HIS A 49 6.56 -4.59 12.20
N PRO A 50 6.29 -3.29 11.92
CA PRO A 50 5.15 -2.88 11.09
C PRO A 50 5.10 -3.54 9.71
N GLY A 51 6.23 -3.93 9.14
CA GLY A 51 6.32 -4.71 7.90
C GLY A 51 5.69 -6.10 7.98
N GLU A 52 5.39 -6.60 9.18
CA GLU A 52 4.64 -7.84 9.39
C GLU A 52 3.12 -7.62 9.39
N SER A 53 2.65 -6.36 9.32
CA SER A 53 1.23 -6.02 9.30
C SER A 53 0.52 -6.48 8.04
N ALA A 54 -0.81 -6.41 8.05
CA ALA A 54 -1.66 -6.74 6.91
C ALA A 54 -1.74 -5.61 5.87
N LEU A 55 -1.57 -4.35 6.31
CA LEU A 55 -1.49 -3.17 5.50
C LEU A 55 -0.86 -2.04 6.30
N PHE A 56 -0.02 -1.23 5.67
CA PHE A 56 0.46 0.03 6.24
C PHE A 56 0.42 1.18 5.22
N PRO A 57 0.28 2.44 5.68
CA PRO A 57 0.41 3.61 4.84
C PRO A 57 1.87 3.91 4.54
N MET A 58 2.17 4.34 3.34
CA MET A 58 3.49 4.83 2.93
C MET A 58 3.43 6.35 2.80
N VAL A 59 4.04 7.05 3.73
CA VAL A 59 4.17 8.52 3.76
C VAL A 59 5.50 8.90 4.42
N PRO A 60 6.15 9.99 4.00
CA PRO A 60 5.79 11.00 3.01
C PRO A 60 6.16 10.62 1.57
N LEU A 61 6.60 9.41 1.35
CA LEU A 61 6.89 8.81 0.04
C LEU A 61 6.61 7.30 0.08
N ALA A 62 6.45 6.69 -1.09
CA ALA A 62 6.37 5.25 -1.25
C ALA A 62 7.66 4.72 -1.90
N ASN A 63 8.02 3.45 -1.60
CA ASN A 63 9.16 2.76 -2.18
C ASN A 63 10.52 3.40 -1.83
N ARG A 64 11.51 3.34 -2.73
CA ARG A 64 12.92 3.72 -2.56
C ARG A 64 13.27 4.97 -3.34
N VAL A 65 14.31 5.68 -2.89
CA VAL A 65 14.95 6.80 -3.60
C VAL A 65 16.43 6.48 -3.72
N ALA A 66 16.95 6.44 -4.95
CA ALA A 66 18.35 6.09 -5.22
C ALA A 66 19.32 6.99 -4.44
N GLY A 67 20.37 6.38 -3.88
CA GLY A 67 21.35 7.10 -3.07
C GLY A 67 20.80 7.73 -1.78
N ASN A 68 19.56 7.44 -1.42
CA ASN A 68 18.85 8.01 -0.27
C ASN A 68 18.90 9.55 -0.22
N CYS A 69 18.87 10.19 -1.40
CA CYS A 69 18.85 11.65 -1.57
C CYS A 69 18.17 12.02 -2.89
N PHE A 70 17.81 13.28 -3.06
CA PHE A 70 17.32 13.83 -4.31
C PHE A 70 17.70 15.31 -4.43
N GLU A 71 17.71 15.81 -5.66
CA GLU A 71 17.95 17.22 -5.95
C GLU A 71 16.63 17.94 -6.25
N LEU A 72 16.45 19.12 -5.68
CA LEU A 72 15.35 20.03 -5.97
C LEU A 72 15.89 21.44 -6.11
N TRP A 73 15.77 22.05 -7.31
CA TRP A 73 16.27 23.39 -7.64
C TRP A 73 17.77 23.62 -7.39
N GLY A 74 18.59 22.59 -7.59
CA GLY A 74 20.04 22.64 -7.38
C GLY A 74 20.48 22.42 -5.93
N GLU A 75 19.57 22.11 -5.03
CA GLU A 75 19.85 21.74 -3.64
C GLU A 75 19.69 20.24 -3.44
N GLU A 76 20.70 19.58 -2.87
CA GLU A 76 20.63 18.17 -2.49
C GLU A 76 19.89 18.02 -1.16
N HIS A 77 18.85 17.19 -1.16
CA HIS A 77 18.09 16.79 0.02
C HIS A 77 18.40 15.35 0.40
N ARG A 78 19.06 15.16 1.54
CA ARG A 78 19.34 13.82 2.08
C ARG A 78 18.16 13.33 2.88
N LEU A 79 17.77 12.08 2.62
CA LEU A 79 16.74 11.38 3.37
C LEU A 79 17.31 10.81 4.68
N PRO A 80 16.52 10.68 5.72
CA PRO A 80 16.94 10.06 6.98
C PRO A 80 17.38 8.61 6.80
N GLU A 81 18.19 8.12 7.72
CA GLU A 81 18.42 6.68 7.87
C GLU A 81 17.13 5.99 8.33
N SER A 82 16.89 4.78 7.84
CA SER A 82 15.76 3.96 8.26
C SER A 82 16.22 2.93 9.29
N PRO A 83 15.47 2.71 10.38
CA PRO A 83 15.82 1.65 11.34
C PRO A 83 15.57 0.22 10.80
N VAL A 84 14.97 0.11 9.63
CA VAL A 84 14.49 -1.17 9.05
C VAL A 84 15.09 -1.48 7.67
N ASP A 85 15.78 -0.52 7.07
CA ASP A 85 16.49 -0.69 5.80
C ASP A 85 17.80 0.10 5.87
N PRO A 86 18.97 -0.55 5.74
CA PRO A 86 20.25 0.12 5.91
C PRO A 86 20.59 1.11 4.79
N ASP A 87 19.95 0.96 3.62
CA ASP A 87 20.33 1.68 2.41
C ASP A 87 19.32 2.76 2.03
N PHE A 88 18.04 2.61 2.44
CA PHE A 88 16.97 3.48 1.99
C PHE A 88 16.05 3.93 3.13
N PHE A 89 15.57 5.16 3.04
CA PHE A 89 14.40 5.64 3.78
C PHE A 89 13.12 5.02 3.19
N LEU A 90 13.04 3.68 3.28
CA LEU A 90 12.04 2.85 2.62
C LEU A 90 10.63 3.21 3.11
N HIS A 91 9.75 3.59 2.17
CA HIS A 91 8.34 3.95 2.42
C HIS A 91 8.13 5.14 3.37
N GLY A 92 9.17 5.93 3.62
CA GLY A 92 9.11 7.03 4.59
C GLY A 92 9.11 6.56 6.04
N ASP A 93 8.69 7.43 6.95
CA ASP A 93 8.67 7.17 8.40
C ASP A 93 7.26 6.90 8.96
N GLY A 94 6.21 7.24 8.22
CA GLY A 94 4.84 7.16 8.73
C GLY A 94 4.41 5.78 9.19
N TRP A 95 4.86 4.71 8.51
CA TRP A 95 4.55 3.33 8.89
C TRP A 95 5.31 2.82 10.12
N LEU A 96 6.32 3.58 10.58
CA LEU A 96 7.16 3.26 11.75
C LEU A 96 6.77 4.03 13.00
N LEU A 97 6.09 5.17 12.85
CA LEU A 97 5.81 6.10 13.95
C LEU A 97 4.46 5.83 14.62
N PRO A 98 4.29 6.25 15.88
CA PRO A 98 2.99 6.19 16.55
C PRO A 98 2.05 7.28 16.05
N TRP A 99 0.82 6.92 15.69
CA TRP A 99 -0.26 7.81 15.30
C TRP A 99 -1.25 8.02 16.44
N GLN A 100 -1.86 9.19 16.49
CA GLN A 100 -2.88 9.54 17.46
C GLN A 100 -4.29 9.33 16.86
N ARG A 101 -5.17 8.62 17.58
CA ARG A 101 -6.58 8.55 17.20
C ARG A 101 -7.26 9.89 17.51
N VAL A 102 -7.92 10.46 16.50
CA VAL A 102 -8.64 11.73 16.60
C VAL A 102 -10.15 11.56 16.46
N ALA A 103 -10.61 10.52 15.75
CA ALA A 103 -12.03 10.20 15.60
C ALA A 103 -12.23 8.70 15.39
N GLY A 104 -13.49 8.25 15.44
CA GLY A 104 -13.86 6.87 15.10
C GLY A 104 -15.22 6.48 15.64
N SER A 105 -15.70 5.35 15.11
CA SER A 105 -16.95 4.68 15.46
C SER A 105 -16.71 3.18 15.60
N ALA A 106 -17.77 2.35 15.63
CA ALA A 106 -17.64 0.90 15.57
C ALA A 106 -17.06 0.39 14.24
N SER A 107 -17.21 1.16 13.14
CA SER A 107 -16.79 0.77 11.79
C SER A 107 -15.78 1.74 11.15
N SER A 108 -15.24 2.70 11.89
CA SER A 108 -14.25 3.66 11.35
C SER A 108 -13.26 4.12 12.40
N VAL A 109 -12.07 4.51 11.93
CA VAL A 109 -11.06 5.19 12.76
C VAL A 109 -10.31 6.20 11.90
N THR A 110 -10.08 7.39 12.48
CA THR A 110 -9.21 8.43 11.93
C THR A 110 -7.99 8.56 12.82
N LEU A 111 -6.81 8.42 12.23
CA LEU A 111 -5.52 8.56 12.90
C LEU A 111 -4.74 9.73 12.31
N LEU A 112 -3.97 10.41 13.14
CA LEU A 112 -3.19 11.60 12.80
C LEU A 112 -1.74 11.41 13.20
N LEU A 113 -0.82 11.85 12.33
CA LEU A 113 0.62 11.90 12.55
C LEU A 113 1.14 13.29 12.19
N ASN A 114 1.87 13.92 13.11
CA ASN A 114 2.72 15.05 12.79
C ASN A 114 4.17 14.57 12.83
N SER A 115 4.89 14.70 11.72
CA SER A 115 6.29 14.27 11.61
C SER A 115 7.15 15.36 10.99
N GLN A 116 8.40 15.42 11.48
CA GLN A 116 9.46 16.22 10.89
C GLN A 116 10.70 15.34 10.75
N CYS A 117 11.07 15.02 9.51
CA CYS A 117 12.17 14.12 9.20
C CYS A 117 12.87 14.53 7.90
N GLY A 118 14.20 14.75 7.95
CA GLY A 118 14.96 15.25 6.81
C GLY A 118 14.33 16.48 6.17
N PRO A 119 14.04 16.48 4.86
CA PRO A 119 13.42 17.61 4.17
C PRO A 119 11.90 17.71 4.42
N PHE A 120 11.31 16.72 5.06
CA PHE A 120 9.86 16.64 5.25
C PHE A 120 9.44 17.21 6.61
N HIS A 121 8.41 18.07 6.59
CA HIS A 121 7.64 18.45 7.76
C HIS A 121 6.17 18.41 7.38
N TYR A 122 5.41 17.45 7.92
CA TYR A 122 4.06 17.17 7.44
C TYR A 122 3.10 16.71 8.53
N LEU A 123 1.82 16.96 8.28
CA LEU A 123 0.69 16.37 8.98
C LEU A 123 0.08 15.32 8.05
N ALA A 124 0.05 14.06 8.48
CA ALA A 124 -0.67 13.02 7.78
C ALA A 124 -1.92 12.61 8.57
N GLU A 125 -3.03 12.44 7.85
CA GLU A 125 -4.27 11.87 8.36
C GLU A 125 -4.59 10.61 7.57
N ILE A 126 -4.96 9.54 8.26
CA ILE A 126 -5.49 8.33 7.63
C ILE A 126 -6.87 8.00 8.18
N ASP A 127 -7.81 7.81 7.27
CA ASP A 127 -9.15 7.31 7.53
C ASP A 127 -9.28 5.86 7.08
N TYR A 128 -9.72 5.00 7.99
CA TYR A 128 -10.18 3.64 7.67
C TYR A 128 -11.66 3.51 7.99
N ARG A 129 -12.44 3.01 7.04
CA ARG A 129 -13.88 2.80 7.21
C ARG A 129 -14.34 1.49 6.59
N LEU A 130 -15.11 0.71 7.33
CA LEU A 130 -15.83 -0.45 6.83
C LEU A 130 -17.24 -0.06 6.38
N GLN A 131 -17.56 -0.28 5.11
CA GLN A 131 -18.88 0.02 4.54
C GLN A 131 -19.33 -1.13 3.63
N GLY A 132 -20.43 -1.82 4.03
CA GLY A 132 -20.80 -3.06 3.35
C GLY A 132 -19.64 -4.05 3.34
N GLY A 133 -19.40 -4.72 2.22
CA GLY A 133 -18.25 -5.63 2.02
C GLY A 133 -16.95 -4.91 1.64
N SER A 134 -16.79 -3.62 1.97
CA SER A 134 -15.62 -2.83 1.56
C SER A 134 -14.88 -2.21 2.74
N LEU A 135 -13.54 -2.24 2.66
CA LEU A 135 -12.65 -1.33 3.39
C LEU A 135 -12.36 -0.13 2.50
N LEU A 136 -12.66 1.06 2.98
CA LEU A 136 -12.25 2.33 2.41
C LEU A 136 -11.07 2.87 3.24
N ALA A 137 -9.97 3.21 2.58
CA ALA A 137 -8.79 3.83 3.19
C ALA A 137 -8.47 5.13 2.45
N ARG A 138 -8.18 6.21 3.18
CA ARG A 138 -7.78 7.50 2.61
C ARG A 138 -6.63 8.07 3.40
N ILE A 139 -5.56 8.47 2.70
CA ILE A 139 -4.44 9.24 3.26
C ILE A 139 -4.56 10.68 2.76
N SER A 140 -4.46 11.64 3.67
CA SER A 140 -4.27 13.06 3.36
C SER A 140 -2.97 13.51 4.01
N LEU A 141 -2.14 14.25 3.27
CA LEU A 141 -0.84 14.73 3.71
C LEU A 141 -0.75 16.24 3.46
N THR A 142 -0.53 17.02 4.51
CA THR A 142 -0.40 18.48 4.45
C THR A 142 1.05 18.86 4.77
N HIS A 143 1.68 19.66 3.90
CA HIS A 143 3.03 20.17 4.14
C HIS A 143 3.02 21.30 5.18
N LEU A 144 3.91 21.23 6.16
CA LEU A 144 4.04 22.21 7.25
C LEU A 144 5.37 22.99 7.21
N GLY A 145 6.33 22.55 6.40
CA GLY A 145 7.65 23.17 6.29
C GLY A 145 7.61 24.55 5.61
N GLU A 146 8.68 25.32 5.77
CA GLU A 146 8.79 26.64 5.13
C GLU A 146 9.16 26.54 3.65
N ALA A 147 10.09 25.63 3.30
CA ALA A 147 10.51 25.41 1.93
C ALA A 147 9.62 24.34 1.26
N PRO A 148 9.20 24.55 0.00
CA PRO A 148 8.45 23.52 -0.73
C PRO A 148 9.24 22.21 -0.84
N CYS A 149 8.52 21.08 -0.82
CA CYS A 149 9.15 19.75 -0.92
C CYS A 149 8.30 18.81 -1.77
N LEU A 150 8.95 17.77 -2.32
CA LEU A 150 8.31 16.73 -3.13
C LEU A 150 7.74 15.63 -2.24
N TYR A 151 6.45 15.40 -2.34
CA TYR A 151 5.71 14.43 -1.54
C TYR A 151 5.07 13.34 -2.39
N GLY A 152 4.93 12.17 -1.78
CA GLY A 152 4.15 11.06 -2.29
C GLY A 152 3.47 10.28 -1.19
N ALA A 153 2.59 9.38 -1.56
CA ALA A 153 1.90 8.49 -0.64
C ALA A 153 1.53 7.18 -1.32
N GLY A 154 1.27 6.14 -0.52
CA GLY A 154 0.84 4.84 -0.99
C GLY A 154 0.19 4.00 0.11
N PHE A 155 -0.36 2.88 -0.31
CA PHE A 155 -0.86 1.82 0.57
C PHE A 155 -0.11 0.53 0.26
N HIS A 156 0.29 -0.20 1.29
CA HIS A 156 1.00 -1.47 1.15
C HIS A 156 0.17 -2.64 1.73
N PRO A 157 -0.90 -3.08 1.04
CA PRO A 157 -1.71 -4.21 1.46
C PRO A 157 -1.06 -5.53 1.08
N PHE A 158 -1.07 -6.48 2.02
CA PHE A 158 -0.61 -7.86 1.86
C PHE A 158 -1.84 -8.74 1.71
N PHE A 159 -2.30 -8.97 0.48
CA PHE A 159 -3.44 -9.83 0.21
C PHE A 159 -3.11 -11.28 0.51
N TRP A 160 -3.99 -11.94 1.28
CA TRP A 160 -3.88 -13.37 1.47
C TRP A 160 -3.87 -14.11 0.12
N ARG A 161 -3.03 -15.13 -0.01
CA ARG A 161 -2.97 -15.96 -1.21
C ARG A 161 -2.69 -17.42 -0.90
N ASP A 162 -3.09 -18.30 -1.83
CA ASP A 162 -2.69 -19.68 -1.97
C ASP A 162 -2.13 -19.92 -3.39
N GLU A 163 -1.81 -21.17 -3.71
CA GLU A 163 -1.26 -21.57 -5.01
C GLU A 163 -2.25 -21.35 -6.18
N GLN A 164 -3.57 -21.32 -5.89
CA GLN A 164 -4.62 -21.12 -6.89
C GLN A 164 -4.98 -19.66 -7.11
N THR A 165 -4.46 -18.77 -6.29
CA THR A 165 -4.76 -17.33 -6.38
C THR A 165 -4.33 -16.78 -7.73
N LYS A 166 -5.24 -16.03 -8.37
CA LYS A 166 -5.00 -15.33 -9.62
C LYS A 166 -5.23 -13.84 -9.43
N ILE A 167 -4.50 -13.05 -10.18
CA ILE A 167 -4.67 -11.59 -10.23
C ILE A 167 -4.90 -11.12 -11.66
N ARG A 168 -5.58 -9.97 -11.78
CA ARG A 168 -5.85 -9.31 -13.06
C ARG A 168 -5.88 -7.79 -12.86
N PHE A 169 -5.19 -7.07 -13.72
CA PHE A 169 -5.27 -5.61 -13.84
C PHE A 169 -4.78 -5.14 -15.21
N LEU A 170 -5.09 -3.88 -15.55
CA LEU A 170 -4.64 -3.22 -16.77
C LEU A 170 -3.64 -2.13 -16.43
N ALA A 171 -2.53 -2.10 -17.16
CA ALA A 171 -1.51 -1.07 -17.08
C ALA A 171 -0.91 -0.81 -18.46
N SER A 172 -0.35 0.40 -18.66
CA SER A 172 0.29 0.79 -19.93
C SER A 172 1.69 0.24 -20.07
N GLY A 173 2.39 0.00 -18.97
CA GLY A 173 3.75 -0.52 -18.95
C GLY A 173 4.27 -0.76 -17.55
N VAL A 174 5.49 -1.29 -17.50
CA VAL A 174 6.15 -1.70 -16.26
C VAL A 174 7.61 -1.26 -16.27
N TRP A 175 8.13 -0.84 -15.13
CA TRP A 175 9.56 -0.76 -14.89
C TRP A 175 10.07 -2.12 -14.45
N GLN A 176 11.12 -2.58 -15.12
CA GLN A 176 11.86 -3.76 -14.70
C GLN A 176 12.66 -3.43 -13.44
N GLU A 177 12.83 -4.39 -12.58
CA GLU A 177 13.71 -4.27 -11.43
C GLU A 177 15.17 -4.23 -11.88
N GLY A 178 15.93 -3.34 -11.32
CA GLY A 178 17.38 -3.20 -11.47
C GLY A 178 18.12 -3.52 -10.17
N PRO A 179 19.41 -3.16 -10.09
CA PRO A 179 20.19 -3.27 -8.87
C PRO A 179 19.51 -2.54 -7.70
N ASP A 180 19.76 -3.00 -6.48
CA ASP A 180 19.26 -2.42 -5.23
C ASP A 180 17.73 -2.29 -5.17
N HIS A 181 17.03 -3.16 -5.91
CA HIS A 181 15.56 -3.12 -6.04
C HIS A 181 15.00 -1.80 -6.62
N LEU A 182 15.86 -1.03 -7.29
CA LEU A 182 15.45 0.19 -7.96
C LEU A 182 14.89 -0.10 -9.36
N PRO A 183 13.98 0.74 -9.87
CA PRO A 183 13.47 0.59 -11.23
C PRO A 183 14.59 0.86 -12.24
N SER A 184 14.63 0.04 -13.28
CA SER A 184 15.56 0.20 -14.41
C SER A 184 14.81 0.64 -15.68
N ASN A 185 14.69 -0.22 -16.68
CA ASN A 185 14.07 0.11 -17.95
C ASN A 185 12.54 0.03 -17.89
N TRP A 186 11.87 1.05 -18.42
CA TRP A 186 10.45 1.01 -18.66
C TRP A 186 10.11 0.29 -19.97
N SER A 187 9.05 -0.50 -19.97
CA SER A 187 8.57 -1.20 -21.15
C SER A 187 7.05 -1.23 -21.21
N SER A 188 6.49 -0.86 -22.37
CA SER A 188 5.08 -1.12 -22.70
C SER A 188 4.84 -2.55 -23.19
N ARG A 189 5.90 -3.24 -23.60
CA ARG A 189 5.84 -4.66 -23.97
C ARG A 189 6.08 -5.51 -22.73
N LEU A 190 4.99 -6.01 -22.15
CA LEU A 190 5.04 -6.82 -20.95
C LEU A 190 5.54 -8.24 -21.29
N ALA A 191 6.48 -8.74 -20.50
CA ALA A 191 6.85 -10.15 -20.53
C ALA A 191 5.64 -10.99 -20.07
N PRO A 192 5.45 -12.23 -20.57
CA PRO A 192 4.27 -13.03 -20.24
C PRO A 192 3.99 -13.17 -18.75
N HIS A 193 5.01 -13.35 -17.90
CA HIS A 193 4.86 -13.47 -16.44
C HIS A 193 4.56 -12.13 -15.73
N LEU A 194 4.67 -10.98 -16.42
CA LEU A 194 4.33 -9.64 -15.93
C LEU A 194 3.06 -9.08 -16.58
N ASP A 195 2.39 -9.85 -17.45
CA ASP A 195 1.20 -9.42 -18.17
C ASP A 195 -0.08 -9.90 -17.47
N PHE A 196 -0.61 -9.10 -16.58
CA PHE A 196 -1.81 -9.38 -15.80
C PHE A 196 -3.11 -8.86 -16.46
N ARG A 197 -3.12 -8.55 -17.75
CA ARG A 197 -4.35 -8.17 -18.47
C ARG A 197 -5.40 -9.28 -18.50
N GLN A 198 -4.96 -10.54 -18.38
CA GLN A 198 -5.80 -11.70 -18.16
C GLN A 198 -5.51 -12.29 -16.78
N TRP A 199 -6.42 -13.13 -16.28
CA TRP A 199 -6.23 -13.84 -15.03
C TRP A 199 -4.95 -14.68 -15.06
N GLN A 200 -4.03 -14.38 -14.15
CA GLN A 200 -2.73 -15.04 -14.09
C GLN A 200 -2.32 -15.29 -12.63
N HIS A 201 -1.67 -16.44 -12.40
CA HIS A 201 -1.01 -16.72 -11.13
C HIS A 201 0.26 -15.86 -11.01
N PRO A 202 0.47 -15.14 -9.89
CA PRO A 202 1.75 -14.52 -9.62
C PRO A 202 2.81 -15.58 -9.40
N GLN A 203 3.94 -15.50 -10.11
CA GLN A 203 5.00 -16.54 -10.12
C GLN A 203 6.34 -15.95 -9.71
N GLY A 204 7.08 -16.69 -8.86
CA GLY A 204 8.43 -16.36 -8.46
C GLY A 204 8.54 -15.02 -7.70
N TRP A 205 9.71 -14.42 -7.81
CA TRP A 205 9.99 -13.08 -7.31
C TRP A 205 9.32 -12.03 -8.19
N LEU A 206 8.55 -11.15 -7.59
CA LEU A 206 7.93 -10.00 -8.24
C LEU A 206 8.23 -8.74 -7.40
N ASN A 207 8.76 -7.70 -8.04
CA ASN A 207 9.00 -6.39 -7.43
C ASN A 207 9.00 -5.33 -8.53
N HIS A 208 7.81 -5.00 -9.04
CA HIS A 208 7.65 -4.23 -10.26
C HIS A 208 6.64 -3.10 -10.12
N CYS A 209 7.05 -1.91 -10.55
CA CYS A 209 6.19 -0.73 -10.60
C CYS A 209 5.51 -0.63 -11.98
N TYR A 210 4.20 -0.64 -12.00
CA TYR A 210 3.36 -0.46 -13.19
C TYR A 210 2.90 0.99 -13.31
N SER A 211 2.93 1.54 -14.53
CA SER A 211 2.40 2.86 -14.86
C SER A 211 1.20 2.78 -15.78
N GLY A 212 0.39 3.85 -15.79
CA GLY A 212 -0.86 3.87 -16.54
C GLY A 212 -1.78 2.73 -16.09
N TRP A 213 -1.72 2.41 -14.81
CA TRP A 213 -2.67 1.51 -14.16
C TRP A 213 -4.05 2.14 -14.19
N HIS A 214 -5.06 1.36 -14.55
CA HIS A 214 -6.43 1.85 -14.74
C HIS A 214 -7.20 2.03 -13.42
N GLY A 215 -6.51 2.06 -12.29
CA GLY A 215 -7.10 2.31 -10.97
C GLY A 215 -7.85 1.11 -10.39
N THR A 216 -7.80 -0.07 -11.02
CA THR A 216 -8.45 -1.28 -10.50
C THR A 216 -7.60 -2.53 -10.72
N ALA A 217 -7.58 -3.41 -9.71
CA ALA A 217 -7.04 -4.75 -9.79
C ALA A 217 -8.01 -5.74 -9.11
N GLU A 218 -8.02 -6.97 -9.55
CA GLU A 218 -8.85 -8.03 -8.98
C GLU A 218 -7.98 -9.22 -8.58
N LEU A 219 -8.36 -9.85 -7.46
CA LEU A 219 -7.82 -11.12 -7.02
C LEU A 219 -8.95 -12.16 -6.99
N GLU A 220 -8.66 -13.37 -7.43
CA GLU A 220 -9.55 -14.50 -7.37
C GLU A 220 -8.90 -15.62 -6.55
N HIS A 221 -9.65 -16.16 -5.58
CA HIS A 221 -9.28 -17.28 -4.73
C HIS A 221 -10.25 -18.44 -4.99
N PRO A 222 -9.98 -19.27 -6.01
CA PRO A 222 -10.93 -20.31 -6.45
C PRO A 222 -11.29 -21.31 -5.35
N ALA A 223 -10.33 -21.73 -4.52
CA ALA A 223 -10.55 -22.68 -3.42
C ALA A 223 -11.53 -22.15 -2.37
N ARG A 224 -11.61 -20.82 -2.20
CA ARG A 224 -12.52 -20.14 -1.25
C ARG A 224 -13.77 -19.59 -1.90
N ARG A 225 -13.89 -19.69 -3.23
CA ARG A 225 -14.95 -19.02 -4.01
C ARG A 225 -15.03 -17.53 -3.66
N GLN A 226 -13.89 -16.90 -3.51
CA GLN A 226 -13.78 -15.52 -3.07
C GLN A 226 -13.11 -14.69 -4.16
N ARG A 227 -13.62 -13.50 -4.39
CA ARG A 227 -13.03 -12.52 -5.28
C ARG A 227 -12.94 -11.16 -4.58
N LEU A 228 -11.78 -10.53 -4.71
CA LEU A 228 -11.52 -9.19 -4.18
C LEU A 228 -11.32 -8.22 -5.34
N LYS A 229 -11.76 -6.99 -5.15
CA LYS A 229 -11.44 -5.86 -6.04
C LYS A 229 -10.71 -4.79 -5.25
N VAL A 230 -9.57 -4.37 -5.76
CA VAL A 230 -8.84 -3.20 -5.30
C VAL A 230 -9.16 -2.05 -6.26
N ALA A 231 -9.52 -0.88 -5.75
CA ALA A 231 -9.69 0.33 -6.53
C ALA A 231 -8.94 1.48 -5.86
N SER A 232 -8.32 2.36 -6.65
CA SER A 232 -7.61 3.54 -6.15
C SER A 232 -7.57 4.63 -7.20
N ASP A 233 -7.46 5.89 -6.76
CA ASP A 233 -7.17 7.06 -7.59
C ASP A 233 -5.66 7.26 -7.84
N ALA A 234 -4.81 6.45 -7.21
CA ALA A 234 -3.37 6.46 -7.42
C ALA A 234 -3.01 5.93 -8.83
N PRO A 235 -2.10 6.61 -9.57
CA PRO A 235 -1.81 6.27 -10.97
C PRO A 235 -0.78 5.15 -11.16
N PHE A 236 -0.12 4.71 -10.09
CA PHE A 236 0.89 3.66 -10.13
C PHE A 236 0.47 2.49 -9.24
N LEU A 237 0.87 1.29 -9.65
CA LEU A 237 0.65 0.06 -8.90
C LEU A 237 1.99 -0.67 -8.73
N MET A 238 2.39 -0.91 -7.49
CA MET A 238 3.49 -1.83 -7.22
C MET A 238 2.94 -3.22 -7.02
N LEU A 239 3.55 -4.20 -7.67
CA LEU A 239 3.29 -5.62 -7.48
C LEU A 239 4.51 -6.23 -6.80
N TYR A 240 4.32 -6.75 -5.59
CA TYR A 240 5.38 -7.39 -4.83
C TYR A 240 4.99 -8.79 -4.35
N GLN A 241 5.89 -9.73 -4.51
CA GLN A 241 5.83 -11.09 -3.98
C GLN A 241 7.25 -11.61 -3.82
N PRO A 242 7.68 -12.05 -2.61
CA PRO A 242 9.05 -12.52 -2.43
C PRO A 242 9.30 -13.91 -3.05
N ASP A 243 8.30 -14.77 -3.10
CA ASP A 243 8.40 -16.11 -3.69
C ASP A 243 7.00 -16.76 -3.85
N GLU A 244 6.97 -17.93 -4.48
CA GLU A 244 5.73 -18.67 -4.73
C GLU A 244 5.12 -19.29 -3.46
N THR A 245 5.90 -19.47 -2.42
CA THR A 245 5.46 -20.09 -1.15
C THR A 245 4.92 -19.07 -0.16
N SER A 246 5.11 -17.79 -0.44
CA SER A 246 4.58 -16.70 0.38
C SER A 246 3.07 -16.76 0.44
N GLY A 247 2.52 -16.73 1.66
CA GLY A 247 1.08 -16.72 1.90
C GLY A 247 0.40 -15.39 1.56
N PHE A 248 1.09 -14.50 0.81
CA PHE A 248 0.58 -13.19 0.42
C PHE A 248 1.12 -12.74 -0.93
N VAL A 249 0.42 -11.79 -1.53
CA VAL A 249 0.87 -10.96 -2.64
C VAL A 249 0.47 -9.51 -2.36
N CYS A 250 1.33 -8.54 -2.71
CA CYS A 250 1.03 -7.11 -2.52
C CYS A 250 0.64 -6.47 -3.84
N LEU A 251 -0.47 -5.75 -3.82
CA LEU A 251 -0.93 -4.85 -4.88
C LEU A 251 -1.01 -3.46 -4.24
N GLU A 252 -0.01 -2.63 -4.49
CA GLU A 252 0.26 -1.41 -3.74
C GLU A 252 -0.05 -0.17 -4.59
N PRO A 253 -1.25 0.43 -4.46
CA PRO A 253 -1.51 1.72 -5.08
C PRO A 253 -0.60 2.80 -4.50
N GLN A 254 0.10 3.54 -5.36
CA GLN A 254 0.96 4.63 -4.94
C GLN A 254 0.84 5.83 -5.89
N SER A 255 1.00 7.03 -5.33
CA SER A 255 0.82 8.29 -6.07
C SER A 255 1.88 8.52 -7.13
N HIS A 256 3.06 7.93 -6.98
CA HIS A 256 4.23 8.18 -7.82
C HIS A 256 4.94 6.89 -8.20
N ALA A 257 5.74 6.95 -9.25
CA ALA A 257 6.63 5.85 -9.64
C ALA A 257 7.68 5.57 -8.56
N ALA A 258 8.10 4.32 -8.41
CA ALA A 258 9.27 4.00 -7.59
C ALA A 258 10.47 4.82 -8.09
N ASN A 259 11.28 5.37 -7.17
CA ASN A 259 12.41 6.26 -7.49
C ASN A 259 12.05 7.51 -8.32
N ALA A 260 10.83 8.01 -8.22
CA ALA A 260 10.34 9.15 -9.00
C ALA A 260 11.16 10.43 -8.79
N HIS A 261 11.81 10.59 -7.64
CA HIS A 261 12.67 11.72 -7.33
C HIS A 261 13.85 11.86 -8.32
N HIS A 262 14.33 10.75 -8.92
CA HIS A 262 15.39 10.71 -9.91
C HIS A 262 14.88 10.60 -11.35
N MET A 263 13.57 10.63 -11.57
CA MET A 263 12.98 10.57 -12.91
C MET A 263 12.64 11.97 -13.42
N THR A 264 12.83 12.18 -14.72
CA THR A 264 12.43 13.44 -15.38
C THR A 264 10.96 13.74 -15.12
N GLY A 265 10.68 14.94 -14.60
CA GLY A 265 9.32 15.39 -14.29
C GLY A 265 8.71 14.78 -13.03
N HIS A 266 9.50 14.04 -12.23
CA HIS A 266 9.08 13.49 -10.94
C HIS A 266 7.71 12.80 -10.99
N PRO A 267 7.51 11.76 -11.83
CA PRO A 267 6.20 11.24 -12.21
C PRO A 267 5.36 10.84 -10.99
N GLY A 268 4.30 11.63 -10.75
CA GLY A 268 3.32 11.43 -9.69
C GLY A 268 3.67 12.02 -8.33
N LEU A 269 4.91 12.48 -8.10
CA LEU A 269 5.22 13.29 -6.93
C LEU A 269 4.52 14.63 -6.99
N ARG A 270 4.17 15.18 -5.82
CA ARG A 270 3.56 16.49 -5.68
C ARG A 270 4.52 17.44 -4.98
N LEU A 271 4.84 18.54 -5.65
CA LEU A 271 5.52 19.67 -5.00
C LEU A 271 4.48 20.41 -4.16
N LEU A 272 4.64 20.38 -2.85
CA LEU A 272 3.74 21.05 -1.91
C LEU A 272 4.44 22.25 -1.28
N GLN A 273 3.75 23.39 -1.27
CA GLN A 273 4.08 24.56 -0.47
C GLN A 273 3.43 24.43 0.91
N ARG A 274 3.87 25.24 1.86
CA ARG A 274 3.29 25.26 3.22
C ARG A 274 1.78 25.44 3.18
N GLY A 275 1.06 24.49 3.79
CA GLY A 275 -0.40 24.44 3.84
C GLY A 275 -1.05 23.69 2.68
N ASP A 276 -0.29 23.35 1.62
CA ASP A 276 -0.83 22.52 0.54
C ASP A 276 -1.06 21.08 1.02
N THR A 277 -2.10 20.47 0.48
CA THR A 277 -2.50 19.11 0.83
C THR A 277 -2.59 18.23 -0.43
N MET A 278 -2.11 17.01 -0.34
CA MET A 278 -2.40 15.93 -1.30
C MET A 278 -3.17 14.81 -0.62
N SER A 279 -3.88 14.02 -1.40
CA SER A 279 -4.54 12.81 -0.88
C SER A 279 -4.61 11.71 -1.92
N ILE A 280 -4.64 10.47 -1.45
CA ILE A 280 -4.96 9.27 -2.22
C ILE A 280 -5.96 8.42 -1.46
N ALA A 281 -6.75 7.64 -2.19
CA ALA A 281 -7.72 6.72 -1.62
C ALA A 281 -7.57 5.33 -2.22
N MET A 282 -7.89 4.32 -1.40
CA MET A 282 -7.96 2.93 -1.82
C MET A 282 -9.23 2.30 -1.26
N THR A 283 -9.84 1.43 -2.04
CA THR A 283 -10.95 0.58 -1.60
C THR A 283 -10.61 -0.88 -1.86
N ILE A 284 -10.78 -1.73 -0.86
CA ILE A 284 -10.73 -3.19 -1.00
C ILE A 284 -12.15 -3.71 -0.82
N THR A 285 -12.72 -4.33 -1.84
CA THR A 285 -14.10 -4.83 -1.83
C THR A 285 -14.12 -6.35 -1.95
N LEU A 286 -14.79 -7.00 -1.01
CA LEU A 286 -15.19 -8.39 -1.14
C LEU A 286 -16.38 -8.46 -2.12
N MET A 287 -16.14 -9.06 -3.29
CA MET A 287 -17.14 -9.22 -4.32
C MET A 287 -18.08 -10.37 -3.96
N SER A 288 -19.38 -10.13 -4.04
CA SER A 288 -20.35 -11.22 -3.99
C SER A 288 -20.15 -12.15 -5.21
N GLU A 289 -20.26 -13.47 -5.00
CA GLU A 289 -20.30 -14.39 -6.14
C GLU A 289 -21.42 -13.98 -7.12
N PRO A 290 -21.19 -14.06 -8.44
CA PRO A 290 -22.28 -13.97 -9.37
C PRO A 290 -23.27 -15.12 -9.05
N THR A 291 -24.48 -14.77 -8.69
CA THR A 291 -25.57 -15.74 -8.51
C THR A 291 -25.69 -16.54 -9.80
N THR A 292 -25.18 -17.77 -9.79
CA THR A 292 -25.39 -18.70 -10.91
C THR A 292 -26.90 -18.99 -10.88
N LEU A 293 -27.65 -18.34 -11.76
CA LEU A 293 -29.01 -18.76 -12.04
C LEU A 293 -28.93 -20.18 -12.60
N VAL A 294 -29.16 -21.16 -11.75
CA VAL A 294 -29.39 -22.54 -12.18
C VAL A 294 -30.71 -22.49 -12.95
N SER A 295 -30.62 -22.45 -14.26
CA SER A 295 -31.77 -22.69 -15.13
C SER A 295 -32.17 -24.14 -14.94
N HIS A 296 -33.18 -24.37 -14.11
CA HIS A 296 -33.89 -25.64 -14.13
C HIS A 296 -34.66 -25.68 -15.46
N SER A 297 -34.11 -26.42 -16.42
CA SER A 297 -34.79 -26.89 -17.62
C SER A 297 -35.46 -28.21 -17.35
#